data_cb6717e9ff2e6db9d68d460bf5acb9b4
#
_entry.id   cb6717e9ff2e6db9d68d460bf5acb9b4
#
_cell.length_a   1.000
_cell.length_b   1.000
_cell.length_c   1.000
_cell.angle_alpha   90.00
_cell.angle_beta   90.00
_cell.angle_gamma   90.00
#
_symmetry.space_group_name_H-M   'P 1'
#
loop_
_entity.id
_entity.type
_entity.pdbx_description
1 polymer ?
#
loop_
_entity_poly.entity_id
_entity_poly.type
_entity_poly.pdbx_seq_one_letter_code
_entity_poly.pdbx_strand_id
1 'polypeptide(L)'
;MEAEEYLASYGLNGDFGRFRTAVPLHLRRGERVVVRGLRGLEIAEVLCPATPRHAHFLPNTSVGQLLRRLTPADEQKDCDMRLRAQQLFDRGGQLAAEMGLPLILLDVEVLLDGEHAILHQLRERDADIRPFVSTLSREFAMHITLVDLSHDRLGTATDEEGEIAGCGRPDCGRRIDGGCSRCGSGGCGSCGLAQSKDPKQYFAQLRQQMERQRVALL
;
A
#
# COMPACT_ATOMS: atom_id res chain seq x y z
N MET A 1 -23.63 -20.54 12.92
CA MET A 1 -23.52 -19.75 11.67
C MET A 1 -22.05 -19.38 11.55
N GLU A 2 -21.40 -19.84 10.48
CA GLU A 2 -20.00 -19.46 10.23
C GLU A 2 -19.95 -17.99 9.83
N ALA A 3 -19.06 -17.23 10.48
CA ALA A 3 -18.80 -15.85 10.12
C ALA A 3 -18.15 -15.82 8.73
N GLU A 4 -18.72 -15.07 7.80
CA GLU A 4 -18.09 -14.86 6.50
C GLU A 4 -16.89 -13.93 6.65
N GLU A 5 -15.82 -14.21 5.92
CA GLU A 5 -14.63 -13.36 5.86
C GLU A 5 -14.36 -12.99 4.39
N TYR A 6 -13.98 -11.75 4.16
CA TYR A 6 -13.69 -11.21 2.83
C TYR A 6 -12.31 -10.56 2.78
N LEU A 7 -11.64 -10.69 1.64
CA LEU A 7 -10.55 -9.81 1.26
C LEU A 7 -11.14 -8.55 0.64
N ALA A 8 -10.72 -7.39 1.11
CA ALA A 8 -11.13 -6.11 0.55
C ALA A 8 -9.95 -5.14 0.50
N SER A 9 -9.92 -4.30 -0.54
CA SER A 9 -8.96 -3.21 -0.67
C SER A 9 -9.52 -1.93 -0.05
N TYR A 10 -8.65 -1.12 0.53
CA TYR A 10 -9.01 0.12 1.22
C TYR A 10 -7.87 1.14 1.18
N GLY A 11 -8.19 2.39 1.48
CA GLY A 11 -7.23 3.48 1.52
C GLY A 11 -6.71 3.91 0.15
N LEU A 12 -6.08 5.07 0.09
CA LEU A 12 -5.55 5.64 -1.15
C LEU A 12 -4.39 4.83 -1.73
N ASN A 13 -3.60 4.19 -0.88
CA ASN A 13 -2.46 3.36 -1.31
C ASN A 13 -2.88 1.98 -1.85
N GLY A 14 -4.18 1.65 -1.84
CA GLY A 14 -4.66 0.34 -2.27
C GLY A 14 -4.23 -0.78 -1.35
N ASP A 15 -4.13 -0.52 -0.06
CA ASP A 15 -3.91 -1.55 0.96
C ASP A 15 -5.04 -2.59 0.90
N PHE A 16 -4.81 -3.79 1.38
CA PHE A 16 -5.85 -4.80 1.48
C PHE A 16 -5.80 -5.51 2.84
N GLY A 17 -6.97 -5.99 3.26
CA GLY A 17 -7.14 -6.66 4.54
C GLY A 17 -8.16 -7.76 4.48
N ARG A 18 -8.22 -8.55 5.56
CA ARG A 18 -9.25 -9.56 5.81
C ARG A 18 -10.28 -9.00 6.77
N PHE A 19 -11.53 -9.01 6.35
CA PHE A 19 -12.61 -8.43 7.15
C PHE A 19 -13.71 -9.45 7.40
N ARG A 20 -14.03 -9.66 8.67
CA ARG A 20 -15.08 -10.58 9.13
C ARG A 20 -16.38 -9.86 9.30
N THR A 21 -17.47 -10.46 8.86
CA THR A 21 -18.82 -9.98 9.14
C THR A 21 -19.51 -10.86 10.16
N ALA A 22 -20.28 -10.23 11.06
CA ALA A 22 -21.09 -10.93 12.04
C ALA A 22 -22.36 -11.57 11.43
N VAL A 23 -22.78 -11.07 10.26
CA VAL A 23 -24.00 -11.52 9.56
C VAL A 23 -23.61 -11.85 8.12
N PRO A 24 -24.09 -12.96 7.55
CA PRO A 24 -23.85 -13.29 6.15
C PRO A 24 -24.35 -12.20 5.22
N LEU A 25 -23.47 -11.65 4.39
CA LEU A 25 -23.80 -10.56 3.47
C LEU A 25 -23.79 -11.00 2.01
N HIS A 26 -23.21 -12.16 1.68
CA HIS A 26 -23.13 -12.70 0.30
C HIS A 26 -22.63 -11.65 -0.70
N LEU A 27 -21.47 -11.07 -0.41
CA LEU A 27 -20.90 -9.98 -1.19
C LEU A 27 -20.21 -10.49 -2.45
N ARG A 28 -20.27 -9.68 -3.51
CA ARG A 28 -19.58 -9.92 -4.79
C ARG A 28 -18.37 -9.01 -4.91
N ARG A 29 -17.43 -9.41 -5.78
CA ARG A 29 -16.29 -8.57 -6.16
C ARG A 29 -16.77 -7.22 -6.68
N GLY A 30 -16.08 -6.14 -6.26
CA GLY A 30 -16.40 -4.77 -6.63
C GLY A 30 -17.48 -4.10 -5.79
N GLU A 31 -18.17 -4.85 -4.89
CA GLU A 31 -19.11 -4.22 -3.97
C GLU A 31 -18.39 -3.37 -2.93
N ARG A 32 -18.89 -2.16 -2.72
CA ARG A 32 -18.35 -1.24 -1.71
C ARG A 32 -19.01 -1.48 -0.37
N VAL A 33 -18.20 -1.50 0.66
CA VAL A 33 -18.59 -1.85 2.02
C VAL A 33 -17.97 -0.89 3.02
N VAL A 34 -18.56 -0.80 4.20
CA VAL A 34 -17.98 -0.09 5.34
C VAL A 34 -17.29 -1.11 6.23
N VAL A 35 -16.02 -0.87 6.47
CA VAL A 35 -15.15 -1.71 7.30
C VAL A 35 -14.59 -0.92 8.48
N ARG A 36 -14.22 -1.65 9.53
CA ARG A 36 -13.46 -1.14 10.67
C ARG A 36 -12.15 -1.89 10.76
N GLY A 37 -11.07 -1.20 10.44
CA GLY A 37 -9.70 -1.68 10.55
C GLY A 37 -8.95 -1.08 11.74
N LEU A 38 -7.64 -1.25 11.75
CA LEU A 38 -6.76 -0.63 12.75
C LEU A 38 -6.69 0.89 12.61
N ARG A 39 -6.87 1.41 11.39
CA ARG A 39 -6.82 2.85 11.11
C ARG A 39 -8.08 3.58 11.55
N GLY A 40 -9.24 2.91 11.54
CA GLY A 40 -10.54 3.48 11.86
C GLY A 40 -11.66 2.89 11.01
N LEU A 41 -12.68 3.71 10.73
CA LEU A 41 -13.85 3.36 9.92
C LEU A 41 -13.61 3.83 8.47
N GLU A 42 -13.64 2.89 7.53
CA GLU A 42 -13.24 3.14 6.14
C GLU A 42 -14.22 2.52 5.14
N ILE A 43 -14.17 3.03 3.92
CA ILE A 43 -14.81 2.38 2.78
C ILE A 43 -13.80 1.44 2.13
N ALA A 44 -14.24 0.23 1.85
CA ALA A 44 -13.44 -0.78 1.18
C ALA A 44 -14.19 -1.38 -0.01
N GLU A 45 -13.45 -1.91 -0.97
CA GLU A 45 -13.97 -2.66 -2.11
C GLU A 45 -13.68 -4.14 -1.96
N VAL A 46 -14.68 -4.98 -2.06
CA VAL A 46 -14.57 -6.43 -1.92
C VAL A 46 -13.80 -7.02 -3.10
N LEU A 47 -12.74 -7.74 -2.80
CA LEU A 47 -11.93 -8.46 -3.80
C LEU A 47 -12.44 -9.89 -4.00
N CYS A 48 -12.61 -10.64 -2.92
CA CYS A 48 -13.15 -12.00 -2.94
C CYS A 48 -13.49 -12.48 -1.51
N PRO A 49 -14.29 -13.57 -1.36
CA PRO A 49 -14.39 -14.28 -0.10
C PRO A 49 -13.02 -14.78 0.36
N ALA A 50 -12.68 -14.59 1.63
CA ALA A 50 -11.43 -15.08 2.19
C ALA A 50 -11.54 -16.56 2.54
N THR A 51 -10.49 -17.31 2.25
CA THR A 51 -10.35 -18.73 2.58
C THR A 51 -9.17 -18.94 3.51
N PRO A 52 -9.08 -20.06 4.23
CA PRO A 52 -7.91 -20.39 5.03
C PRO A 52 -6.59 -20.35 4.24
N ARG A 53 -6.66 -20.65 2.93
CA ARG A 53 -5.51 -20.55 2.03
C ARG A 53 -5.01 -19.12 1.88
N HIS A 54 -5.93 -18.14 1.77
CA HIS A 54 -5.55 -16.72 1.74
C HIS A 54 -4.86 -16.30 3.05
N ALA A 55 -5.37 -16.73 4.20
CA ALA A 55 -4.75 -16.46 5.49
C ALA A 55 -3.32 -17.03 5.59
N HIS A 56 -3.08 -18.20 4.99
CA HIS A 56 -1.77 -18.84 4.96
C HIS A 56 -0.76 -18.05 4.09
N PHE A 57 -1.17 -17.61 2.90
CA PHE A 57 -0.31 -16.85 1.99
C PHE A 57 -0.10 -15.39 2.39
N LEU A 58 -1.00 -14.85 3.21
CA LEU A 58 -1.03 -13.45 3.61
C LEU A 58 -1.01 -13.32 5.14
N PRO A 59 0.02 -13.83 5.82
CA PRO A 59 0.04 -13.88 7.29
C PRO A 59 0.03 -12.49 7.94
N ASN A 60 0.62 -11.50 7.26
CA ASN A 60 0.75 -10.13 7.75
C ASN A 60 -0.40 -9.21 7.32
N THR A 61 -1.47 -9.76 6.73
CA THR A 61 -2.61 -8.96 6.30
C THR A 61 -3.39 -8.47 7.50
N SER A 62 -3.73 -7.19 7.52
CA SER A 62 -4.58 -6.61 8.56
C SER A 62 -5.92 -7.36 8.66
N VAL A 63 -6.41 -7.50 9.88
CA VAL A 63 -7.71 -8.13 10.16
C VAL A 63 -8.63 -7.09 10.78
N GLY A 64 -9.85 -6.99 10.24
CA GLY A 64 -10.84 -6.04 10.71
C GLY A 64 -12.26 -6.60 10.67
N GLN A 65 -13.22 -5.72 10.88
CA GLN A 65 -14.65 -6.03 10.83
C GLN A 65 -15.26 -5.44 9.56
N LEU A 66 -16.04 -6.23 8.83
CA LEU A 66 -16.93 -5.76 7.78
C LEU A 66 -18.30 -5.50 8.43
N LEU A 67 -18.72 -4.27 8.43
CA LEU A 67 -19.91 -3.83 9.18
C LEU A 67 -21.17 -3.97 8.34
N ARG A 68 -21.13 -3.47 7.09
CA ARG A 68 -22.30 -3.44 6.20
C ARG A 68 -21.93 -3.04 4.78
N ARG A 69 -22.87 -3.17 3.86
CA ARG A 69 -22.77 -2.55 2.52
C ARG A 69 -22.77 -1.03 2.64
N LEU A 70 -22.13 -0.38 1.69
CA LEU A 70 -22.14 1.06 1.56
C LEU A 70 -23.57 1.56 1.29
N THR A 71 -23.92 2.67 1.92
CA THR A 71 -25.22 3.33 1.71
C THR A 71 -25.02 4.68 1.03
N PRO A 72 -26.07 5.27 0.40
CA PRO A 72 -25.97 6.63 -0.15
C PRO A 72 -25.57 7.70 0.88
N ALA A 73 -25.95 7.51 2.15
CA ALA A 73 -25.53 8.40 3.24
C ALA A 73 -24.02 8.30 3.52
N ASP A 74 -23.44 7.11 3.37
CA ASP A 74 -22.00 6.92 3.49
C ASP A 74 -21.25 7.56 2.33
N GLU A 75 -21.80 7.50 1.11
CA GLU A 75 -21.22 8.17 -0.05
C GLU A 75 -21.21 9.68 0.10
N GLN A 76 -22.28 10.24 0.63
CA GLN A 76 -22.34 11.68 0.94
C GLN A 76 -21.29 12.04 2.00
N LYS A 77 -21.21 11.25 3.06
CA LYS A 77 -20.22 11.45 4.13
C LYS A 77 -18.77 11.33 3.60
N ASP A 78 -18.50 10.38 2.71
CA ASP A 78 -17.20 10.23 2.04
C ASP A 78 -16.84 11.50 1.24
N CYS A 79 -17.82 12.07 0.53
CA CYS A 79 -17.62 13.33 -0.18
C CYS A 79 -17.26 14.48 0.77
N ASP A 80 -17.95 14.59 1.90
CA ASP A 80 -17.65 15.60 2.92
C ASP A 80 -16.26 15.39 3.54
N MET A 81 -15.86 14.12 3.76
CA MET A 81 -14.52 13.80 4.28
C MET A 81 -13.42 14.15 3.27
N ARG A 82 -13.65 13.98 1.98
CA ARG A 82 -12.70 14.40 0.93
C ARG A 82 -12.53 15.93 0.91
N LEU A 83 -13.58 16.70 1.12
CA LEU A 83 -13.45 18.15 1.25
C LEU A 83 -12.63 18.55 2.47
N ARG A 84 -12.83 17.89 3.60
CA ARG A 84 -12.01 18.10 4.79
C ARG A 84 -10.55 17.66 4.58
N ALA A 85 -10.32 16.58 3.85
CA ALA A 85 -8.99 16.11 3.48
C ALA A 85 -8.24 17.16 2.65
N GLN A 86 -8.91 17.81 1.69
CA GLN A 86 -8.31 18.89 0.91
C GLN A 86 -7.93 20.08 1.79
N GLN A 87 -8.80 20.49 2.70
CA GLN A 87 -8.51 21.58 3.64
C GLN A 87 -7.30 21.25 4.54
N LEU A 88 -7.24 20.01 5.02
CA LEU A 88 -6.14 19.54 5.85
C LEU A 88 -4.83 19.44 5.04
N PHE A 89 -4.90 19.03 3.77
CA PHE A 89 -3.75 19.01 2.87
C PHE A 89 -3.17 20.41 2.66
N ASP A 90 -4.02 21.38 2.30
CA ASP A 90 -3.61 22.75 2.05
C ASP A 90 -2.99 23.39 3.30
N ARG A 91 -3.65 23.22 4.44
CA ARG A 91 -3.15 23.75 5.73
C ARG A 91 -1.88 23.04 6.17
N GLY A 92 -1.79 21.74 5.98
CA GLY A 92 -0.60 20.93 6.29
C GLY A 92 0.61 21.38 5.48
N GLY A 93 0.44 21.62 4.18
CA GLY A 93 1.49 22.14 3.32
C GLY A 93 2.00 23.51 3.75
N GLN A 94 1.08 24.42 4.11
CA GLN A 94 1.42 25.74 4.65
C GLN A 94 2.18 25.64 5.97
N LEU A 95 1.68 24.84 6.92
CA LEU A 95 2.29 24.68 8.22
C LEU A 95 3.69 24.03 8.13
N ALA A 96 3.86 23.05 7.24
CA ALA A 96 5.17 22.43 7.00
C ALA A 96 6.19 23.48 6.50
N ALA A 97 5.77 24.35 5.59
CA ALA A 97 6.59 25.46 5.08
C ALA A 97 6.89 26.50 6.19
N GLU A 98 5.89 26.91 6.98
CA GLU A 98 6.04 27.83 8.13
C GLU A 98 7.05 27.30 9.15
N MET A 99 7.04 25.99 9.40
CA MET A 99 7.94 25.33 10.36
C MET A 99 9.29 24.93 9.74
N GLY A 100 9.49 25.13 8.44
CA GLY A 100 10.72 24.73 7.74
C GLY A 100 10.99 23.23 7.79
N LEU A 101 9.93 22.41 7.78
CA LEU A 101 10.07 20.97 7.87
C LEU A 101 10.52 20.36 6.52
N PRO A 102 11.48 19.43 6.52
CA PRO A 102 11.96 18.77 5.32
C PRO A 102 11.02 17.63 4.88
N LEU A 103 9.75 17.95 4.71
CA LEU A 103 8.71 17.00 4.28
C LEU A 103 7.86 17.59 3.16
N ILE A 104 7.35 16.70 2.31
CA ILE A 104 6.41 17.03 1.23
C ILE A 104 5.17 16.18 1.46
N LEU A 105 4.01 16.82 1.65
CA LEU A 105 2.74 16.10 1.66
C LEU A 105 2.39 15.68 0.23
N LEU A 106 2.02 14.41 0.08
CA LEU A 106 1.58 13.85 -1.20
C LEU A 106 0.07 13.80 -1.28
N ASP A 107 -0.56 13.33 -0.21
CA ASP A 107 -2.01 13.18 -0.13
C ASP A 107 -2.48 13.10 1.33
N VAL A 108 -3.78 13.26 1.53
CA VAL A 108 -4.45 13.18 2.83
C VAL A 108 -5.74 12.38 2.71
N GLU A 109 -5.91 11.42 3.59
CA GLU A 109 -7.18 10.71 3.78
C GLU A 109 -7.82 11.18 5.09
N VAL A 110 -9.09 11.57 5.07
CA VAL A 110 -9.92 11.65 6.28
C VAL A 110 -10.86 10.46 6.25
N LEU A 111 -10.80 9.65 7.31
CA LEU A 111 -11.57 8.41 7.36
C LEU A 111 -13.07 8.69 7.53
N LEU A 112 -13.88 7.68 7.25
CA LEU A 112 -15.35 7.81 7.27
C LEU A 112 -15.92 8.17 8.66
N ASP A 113 -15.18 7.92 9.76
CA ASP A 113 -15.58 8.38 11.09
C ASP A 113 -15.49 9.90 11.24
N GLY A 114 -14.60 10.56 10.51
CA GLY A 114 -14.32 12.00 10.60
C GLY A 114 -13.42 12.38 11.78
N GLU A 115 -12.88 11.40 12.48
CA GLU A 115 -12.05 11.58 13.67
C GLU A 115 -10.57 11.22 13.39
N HIS A 116 -10.30 10.45 12.34
CA HIS A 116 -8.97 10.00 11.96
C HIS A 116 -8.59 10.53 10.60
N ALA A 117 -7.36 11.00 10.49
CA ALA A 117 -6.76 11.42 9.22
C ALA A 117 -5.38 10.78 9.04
N ILE A 118 -5.06 10.43 7.79
CA ILE A 118 -3.78 9.84 7.39
C ILE A 118 -3.14 10.77 6.37
N LEU A 119 -1.94 11.25 6.69
CA LEU A 119 -1.15 12.11 5.82
C LEU A 119 -0.03 11.30 5.21
N HIS A 120 -0.06 11.17 3.89
CA HIS A 120 0.98 10.54 3.10
C HIS A 120 2.05 11.55 2.77
N GLN A 121 3.29 11.28 3.15
CA GLN A 121 4.39 12.22 2.98
C GLN A 121 5.66 11.55 2.44
N LEU A 122 6.51 12.38 1.84
CA LEU A 122 7.94 12.10 1.66
C LEU A 122 8.74 12.97 2.63
N ARG A 123 9.82 12.42 3.16
CA ARG A 123 10.70 13.13 4.08
C ARG A 123 12.15 12.96 3.64
N GLU A 124 12.86 14.08 3.44
CA GLU A 124 14.24 14.05 2.99
C GLU A 124 15.22 13.64 4.10
N ARG A 125 14.89 13.96 5.35
CA ARG A 125 15.72 13.69 6.53
C ARG A 125 14.89 13.64 7.79
N ASP A 126 15.45 13.09 8.85
CA ASP A 126 14.80 13.10 10.15
C ASP A 126 14.61 14.52 10.69
N ALA A 127 13.40 14.79 11.15
CA ALA A 127 13.00 16.03 11.77
C ALA A 127 11.97 15.74 12.88
N ASP A 128 11.90 16.60 13.89
CA ASP A 128 10.84 16.49 14.89
C ASP A 128 9.52 17.00 14.33
N ILE A 129 8.66 16.06 13.94
CA ILE A 129 7.34 16.31 13.35
C ILE A 129 6.21 16.37 14.39
N ARG A 130 6.51 16.14 15.68
CA ARG A 130 5.49 16.13 16.75
C ARG A 130 4.76 17.48 16.90
N PRO A 131 5.42 18.64 16.83
CA PRO A 131 4.73 19.93 16.88
C PRO A 131 3.78 20.14 15.70
N PHE A 132 4.20 19.70 14.51
CA PHE A 132 3.37 19.75 13.29
C PHE A 132 2.09 18.91 13.45
N VAL A 133 2.23 17.64 13.82
CA VAL A 133 1.08 16.75 14.06
C VAL A 133 0.16 17.30 15.14
N SER A 134 0.73 17.74 16.27
CA SER A 134 -0.04 18.30 17.39
C SER A 134 -0.83 19.55 17.01
N THR A 135 -0.26 20.42 16.19
CA THR A 135 -0.94 21.63 15.72
C THR A 135 -2.12 21.28 14.80
N LEU A 136 -1.91 20.44 13.79
CA LEU A 136 -2.96 20.01 12.89
C LEU A 136 -4.06 19.23 13.62
N SER A 137 -3.69 18.31 14.52
CA SER A 137 -4.65 17.55 15.32
C SER A 137 -5.57 18.45 16.14
N ARG A 138 -5.02 19.53 16.71
CA ARG A 138 -5.79 20.50 17.46
C ARG A 138 -6.66 21.38 16.57
N GLU A 139 -6.13 21.88 15.44
CA GLU A 139 -6.87 22.76 14.52
C GLU A 139 -8.07 22.03 13.90
N PHE A 140 -7.92 20.76 13.52
CA PHE A 140 -8.94 19.97 12.85
C PHE A 140 -9.76 19.08 13.78
N ALA A 141 -9.40 19.00 15.07
CA ALA A 141 -9.98 18.09 16.07
C ALA A 141 -9.98 16.61 15.59
N MET A 142 -8.83 16.16 15.05
CA MET A 142 -8.66 14.82 14.49
C MET A 142 -7.40 14.14 15.03
N HIS A 143 -7.43 12.82 15.06
CA HIS A 143 -6.22 12.01 15.23
C HIS A 143 -5.47 11.91 13.91
N ILE A 144 -4.29 12.49 13.87
CA ILE A 144 -3.46 12.53 12.65
C ILE A 144 -2.36 11.47 12.73
N THR A 145 -2.32 10.62 11.73
CA THR A 145 -1.26 9.63 11.52
C THR A 145 -0.45 10.03 10.28
N LEU A 146 0.87 10.05 10.40
CA LEU A 146 1.76 10.26 9.26
C LEU A 146 2.23 8.92 8.70
N VAL A 147 2.13 8.76 7.39
CA VAL A 147 2.68 7.63 6.65
C VAL A 147 3.83 8.14 5.79
N ASP A 148 5.05 7.73 6.13
CA ASP A 148 6.25 8.08 5.38
C ASP A 148 6.42 7.09 4.23
N LEU A 149 6.41 7.62 3.01
CA LEU A 149 6.59 6.86 1.77
C LEU A 149 8.00 6.98 1.21
N SER A 150 8.90 7.71 1.91
CA SER A 150 10.30 7.90 1.48
C SER A 150 11.11 6.61 1.54
N HIS A 151 10.74 5.71 2.44
CA HIS A 151 11.44 4.45 2.61
C HIS A 151 10.73 3.39 1.81
N ASP A 152 11.47 2.79 0.91
CA ASP A 152 10.99 1.75 0.00
C ASP A 152 10.37 0.60 0.80
N ARG A 153 9.02 0.51 0.78
CA ARG A 153 8.30 -0.65 1.31
C ARG A 153 8.47 -1.89 0.43
N LEU A 154 9.10 -1.72 -0.74
CA LEU A 154 9.62 -2.82 -1.52
C LEU A 154 10.81 -3.37 -0.73
N GLY A 155 10.48 -4.28 0.20
CA GLY A 155 11.43 -4.85 1.12
C GLY A 155 12.71 -5.34 0.43
N THR A 156 13.71 -4.49 0.43
CA THR A 156 15.00 -5.01 0.76
C THR A 156 14.88 -5.38 2.23
N ALA A 157 14.57 -6.64 2.51
CA ALA A 157 14.78 -7.18 3.82
C ALA A 157 16.28 -7.01 4.09
N THR A 158 16.65 -5.86 4.62
CA THR A 158 17.88 -5.72 5.34
C THR A 158 17.61 -6.38 6.68
N ASP A 159 18.07 -7.60 6.85
CA ASP A 159 18.34 -8.15 8.15
C ASP A 159 19.20 -7.09 8.89
N GLU A 160 19.14 -7.05 10.19
CA GLU A 160 19.86 -6.09 11.06
C GLU A 160 21.38 -6.01 10.80
N GLU A 161 21.92 -6.78 9.87
CA GLU A 161 23.32 -6.84 9.44
C GLU A 161 23.60 -6.15 8.07
N GLY A 162 22.63 -5.45 7.46
CA GLY A 162 22.85 -4.62 6.26
C GLY A 162 23.10 -5.38 4.95
N GLU A 163 22.77 -6.67 4.88
CA GLU A 163 22.94 -7.48 3.67
C GLU A 163 21.75 -7.37 2.72
N ILE A 164 22.01 -7.06 1.45
CA ILE A 164 21.02 -7.00 0.38
C ILE A 164 20.44 -8.41 0.13
N ALA A 165 19.11 -8.54 0.19
CA ALA A 165 18.42 -9.80 -0.09
C ALA A 165 18.78 -10.30 -1.51
N GLY A 166 19.21 -11.56 -1.60
CA GLY A 166 19.48 -12.20 -2.87
C GLY A 166 18.22 -12.40 -3.72
N CYS A 167 18.34 -13.04 -4.87
CA CYS A 167 17.28 -13.26 -5.88
C CYS A 167 16.05 -14.09 -5.40
N GLY A 168 15.83 -14.25 -4.11
CA GLY A 168 14.71 -14.99 -3.51
C GLY A 168 14.85 -16.51 -3.55
N ARG A 169 15.98 -17.07 -3.96
CA ARG A 169 16.26 -18.51 -3.87
C ARG A 169 16.93 -18.83 -2.53
N PRO A 170 16.53 -19.89 -1.81
CA PRO A 170 17.09 -20.25 -0.51
C PRO A 170 18.62 -20.52 -0.55
N ASP A 171 19.18 -20.84 -1.72
CA ASP A 171 20.59 -21.17 -1.91
C ASP A 171 21.39 -20.01 -2.58
N CYS A 172 20.81 -18.82 -2.69
CA CYS A 172 21.51 -17.67 -3.27
C CYS A 172 22.52 -17.14 -2.25
N GLY A 173 23.80 -17.53 -2.39
CA GLY A 173 24.88 -17.04 -1.55
C GLY A 173 25.07 -15.54 -1.74
N ARG A 174 24.85 -14.78 -0.68
CA ARG A 174 25.08 -13.34 -0.61
C ARG A 174 26.58 -13.08 -0.63
N ARG A 175 27.08 -12.41 -1.68
CA ARG A 175 28.41 -11.83 -1.70
C ARG A 175 28.31 -10.37 -2.12
N ILE A 176 29.06 -9.52 -1.45
CA ILE A 176 29.20 -8.07 -1.69
C ILE A 176 29.60 -7.77 -3.14
N ASP A 177 30.13 -8.75 -3.88
CA ASP A 177 30.61 -8.61 -5.27
C ASP A 177 29.56 -9.02 -6.33
N GLY A 178 28.26 -9.10 -5.97
CA GLY A 178 27.13 -9.23 -6.92
C GLY A 178 26.96 -10.59 -7.61
N GLY A 179 27.65 -11.65 -7.18
CA GLY A 179 27.56 -12.99 -7.76
C GLY A 179 27.10 -14.04 -6.75
N CYS A 180 26.15 -14.90 -7.11
CA CYS A 180 25.86 -16.06 -6.29
C CYS A 180 26.94 -17.16 -6.49
N SER A 181 27.32 -17.84 -5.41
CA SER A 181 28.38 -18.85 -5.39
C SER A 181 28.15 -20.05 -6.33
N ARG A 182 26.95 -20.19 -6.88
CA ARG A 182 26.56 -21.29 -7.77
C ARG A 182 26.45 -20.91 -9.25
N CYS A 183 26.56 -19.61 -9.56
CA CYS A 183 26.33 -19.10 -10.92
C CYS A 183 27.62 -18.76 -11.67
N GLY A 184 28.80 -19.07 -11.16
CA GLY A 184 30.07 -18.75 -11.80
C GLY A 184 30.21 -17.23 -12.09
N SER A 185 31.38 -16.80 -12.55
CA SER A 185 31.73 -15.39 -12.80
C SER A 185 30.94 -14.70 -13.95
N GLY A 186 29.72 -15.12 -14.28
CA GLY A 186 28.99 -14.66 -15.45
C GLY A 186 27.49 -14.46 -15.30
N GLY A 187 26.91 -14.48 -14.07
CA GLY A 187 25.46 -14.24 -13.86
C GLY A 187 24.61 -15.52 -13.87
N CYS A 188 23.36 -15.40 -13.42
CA CYS A 188 22.43 -16.51 -13.28
C CYS A 188 21.97 -17.02 -14.65
N GLY A 189 22.48 -18.16 -15.10
CA GLY A 189 22.19 -18.75 -16.43
C GLY A 189 20.72 -19.16 -16.65
N SER A 190 19.85 -19.03 -15.63
CA SER A 190 18.41 -19.30 -15.73
C SER A 190 17.56 -18.03 -15.87
N CYS A 191 18.15 -16.84 -15.79
CA CYS A 191 17.44 -15.58 -16.04
C CYS A 191 17.54 -15.27 -17.55
N GLY A 192 16.42 -15.05 -18.23
CA GLY A 192 16.39 -14.68 -19.66
C GLY A 192 17.25 -13.45 -20.01
N LEU A 193 17.52 -12.58 -19.04
CA LEU A 193 18.43 -11.44 -19.14
C LEU A 193 19.91 -11.85 -19.25
N ALA A 194 20.31 -12.96 -18.63
CA ALA A 194 21.71 -13.41 -18.66
C ALA A 194 22.13 -14.06 -19.99
N GLN A 195 21.16 -14.41 -20.83
CA GLN A 195 21.38 -14.99 -22.15
C GLN A 195 21.50 -13.93 -23.26
N SER A 196 21.10 -12.69 -23.03
CA SER A 196 21.23 -11.62 -24.00
C SER A 196 22.54 -10.83 -23.76
N LYS A 197 23.42 -10.83 -24.77
CA LYS A 197 24.64 -10.01 -24.75
C LYS A 197 24.38 -8.50 -24.73
N ASP A 198 23.15 -8.09 -25.01
CA ASP A 198 22.67 -6.70 -25.00
C ASP A 198 21.26 -6.60 -24.39
N PRO A 199 21.13 -6.05 -23.17
CA PRO A 199 19.84 -5.86 -22.51
C PRO A 199 18.85 -5.00 -23.34
N LYS A 200 19.35 -4.03 -24.13
CA LYS A 200 18.49 -3.18 -24.96
C LYS A 200 17.81 -3.98 -26.08
N GLN A 201 18.55 -4.92 -26.69
CA GLN A 201 17.98 -5.81 -27.70
C GLN A 201 16.93 -6.77 -27.11
N TYR A 202 17.17 -7.29 -25.92
CA TYR A 202 16.21 -8.14 -25.22
C TYR A 202 14.88 -7.40 -24.96
N PHE A 203 14.93 -6.20 -24.42
CA PHE A 203 13.72 -5.41 -24.18
C PHE A 203 13.01 -4.94 -25.45
N ALA A 204 13.75 -4.70 -26.54
CA ALA A 204 13.15 -4.40 -27.83
C ALA A 204 12.38 -5.60 -28.41
N GLN A 205 12.94 -6.80 -28.31
CA GLN A 205 12.28 -8.03 -28.74
C GLN A 205 11.03 -8.34 -27.88
N LEU A 206 11.12 -8.14 -26.56
CA LEU A 206 9.98 -8.32 -25.65
C LEU A 206 8.83 -7.37 -26.00
N ARG A 207 9.14 -6.11 -26.30
CA ARG A 207 8.17 -5.10 -26.73
C ARG A 207 7.47 -5.49 -28.03
N GLN A 208 8.21 -5.95 -29.02
CA GLN A 208 7.65 -6.47 -30.28
C GLN A 208 6.74 -7.70 -30.06
N GLN A 209 7.12 -8.57 -29.15
CA GLN A 209 6.34 -9.75 -28.83
C GLN A 209 5.00 -9.38 -28.15
N MET A 210 5.03 -8.41 -27.24
CA MET A 210 3.84 -7.87 -26.58
C MET A 210 2.90 -7.13 -27.57
N GLU A 211 3.46 -6.39 -28.52
CA GLU A 211 2.66 -5.73 -29.56
C GLU A 211 1.95 -6.73 -30.49
N ARG A 212 2.63 -7.82 -30.87
CA ARG A 212 2.01 -8.90 -31.67
C ARG A 212 0.87 -9.61 -30.91
N GLN A 213 0.98 -9.73 -29.59
CA GLN A 213 -0.08 -10.34 -28.76
C GLN A 213 -1.27 -9.40 -28.53
N ARG A 214 -1.08 -8.07 -28.56
CA ARG A 214 -2.15 -7.08 -28.44
C ARG A 214 -3.14 -7.07 -29.62
N VAL A 215 -2.68 -7.45 -30.83
CA VAL A 215 -3.52 -7.48 -32.04
C VAL A 215 -4.45 -8.70 -32.07
N ALA A 216 -4.26 -9.68 -31.20
CA ALA A 216 -5.08 -10.90 -31.15
C ALA A 216 -6.30 -10.79 -30.21
N LEU A 217 -6.59 -9.60 -29.65
CA LEU A 217 -7.68 -9.35 -28.70
C LEU A 217 -8.74 -8.34 -29.22
N LEU A 218 -8.77 -8.10 -30.53
CA LEU A 218 -9.85 -7.39 -31.25
C LEU A 218 -10.63 -8.44 -32.14
#